data_ad13746e83b3d9e6f1441f1f35c44fa7
#
_entry.id   ad13746e83b3d9e6f1441f1f35c44fa7
#
_cell.length_a   1.000
_cell.length_b   1.000
_cell.length_c   1.000
_cell.angle_alpha   90.00
_cell.angle_beta   90.00
_cell.angle_gamma   90.00
#
_symmetry.space_group_name_H-M   'P 1'
#
loop_
_entity.id
_entity.type
_entity.pdbx_description
1 polymer ?
#
loop_
_entity_poly.entity_id
_entity_poly.type
_entity_poly.pdbx_seq_one_letter_code
_entity_poly.pdbx_strand_id
1 'polypeptide(L)'
;MKPSIRIMLAATALVAAPPLLAHGVAAGALAIGHPWSRETAPGQKAGGGFLTITNKGKTEDRLLSATSPAAADVQIHMMKVEDGVMRMRQVTGGLAIPAGGTLELKPGGYHIMFMGLKKPFKQGDMIPATLVFARQGKVAVRFKVQPIASTAPMEGGHGGH
;
A
#
# COMPACT_ATOMS: atom_id res chain seq x y z
N MET A 1 6.95 -48.64 53.17
CA MET A 1 7.32 -47.29 52.66
C MET A 1 7.20 -47.30 51.17
N LYS A 2 6.15 -46.63 50.60
CA LYS A 2 5.94 -46.53 49.16
C LYS A 2 6.32 -45.13 48.71
N PRO A 3 7.20 -44.94 47.70
CA PRO A 3 7.50 -43.59 47.16
C PRO A 3 6.36 -43.16 46.20
N SER A 4 5.76 -42.04 46.47
CA SER A 4 4.78 -41.40 45.58
C SER A 4 5.50 -40.64 44.46
N ILE A 5 5.39 -41.13 43.23
CA ILE A 5 5.87 -40.46 42.04
C ILE A 5 4.90 -39.32 41.72
N ARG A 6 5.33 -38.09 41.86
CA ARG A 6 4.61 -36.88 41.37
C ARG A 6 4.96 -36.69 39.91
N ILE A 7 4.02 -36.97 39.04
CA ILE A 7 4.11 -36.64 37.60
C ILE A 7 3.84 -35.14 37.48
N MET A 8 4.90 -34.37 37.14
CA MET A 8 4.74 -32.96 36.73
C MET A 8 4.26 -32.94 35.29
N LEU A 9 3.04 -32.51 35.10
CA LEU A 9 2.49 -32.21 33.75
C LEU A 9 3.03 -30.87 33.30
N ALA A 10 4.00 -30.86 32.40
CA ALA A 10 4.47 -29.64 31.75
C ALA A 10 3.45 -29.21 30.72
N ALA A 11 2.72 -28.13 30.98
CA ALA A 11 1.84 -27.50 30.04
C ALA A 11 2.69 -26.71 29.00
N THR A 12 2.85 -27.26 27.82
CA THR A 12 3.45 -26.56 26.68
C THR A 12 2.44 -25.53 26.17
N ALA A 13 2.66 -24.26 26.51
CA ALA A 13 1.89 -23.17 25.94
C ALA A 13 2.28 -23.02 24.47
N LEU A 14 1.37 -23.40 23.57
CA LEU A 14 1.48 -23.17 22.15
C LEU A 14 1.27 -21.67 21.90
N VAL A 15 2.36 -20.92 21.72
CA VAL A 15 2.30 -19.51 21.31
C VAL A 15 1.89 -19.51 19.85
N ALA A 16 0.61 -19.24 19.58
CA ALA A 16 0.12 -19.01 18.24
C ALA A 16 0.73 -17.70 17.73
N ALA A 17 1.66 -17.78 16.77
CA ALA A 17 2.14 -16.63 16.06
C ALA A 17 0.95 -15.98 15.31
N PRO A 18 0.78 -14.64 15.37
CA PRO A 18 -0.26 -14.00 14.61
C PRO A 18 -0.01 -14.22 13.11
N PRO A 19 -1.05 -14.47 12.30
CA PRO A 19 -0.89 -14.59 10.85
C PRO A 19 -0.27 -13.30 10.33
N LEU A 20 0.85 -13.41 9.60
CA LEU A 20 1.37 -12.32 8.79
C LEU A 20 0.30 -12.01 7.74
N LEU A 21 -0.51 -10.99 8.01
CA LEU A 21 -1.45 -10.45 7.03
C LEU A 21 -0.66 -9.90 5.85
N ALA A 22 -0.70 -10.65 4.77
CA ALA A 22 -0.11 -10.28 3.50
C ALA A 22 -0.70 -8.94 3.04
N HIS A 23 0.15 -7.89 3.01
CA HIS A 23 0.06 -6.75 2.11
C HIS A 23 -1.10 -5.76 2.23
N GLY A 24 -1.79 -5.66 3.36
CA GLY A 24 -2.80 -4.62 3.60
C GLY A 24 -2.60 -3.93 4.95
N VAL A 25 -3.04 -2.67 5.05
CA VAL A 25 -3.04 -1.90 6.30
C VAL A 25 -4.47 -1.57 6.67
N ALA A 26 -4.89 -1.96 7.87
CA ALA A 26 -6.14 -1.50 8.47
C ALA A 26 -5.87 -0.23 9.28
N ALA A 27 -6.65 0.82 9.04
CA ALA A 27 -6.56 2.09 9.76
C ALA A 27 -7.98 2.59 10.04
N GLY A 28 -8.47 2.36 11.25
CA GLY A 28 -9.86 2.67 11.62
C GLY A 28 -10.86 2.01 10.69
N ALA A 29 -11.70 2.82 10.05
CA ALA A 29 -12.68 2.35 9.07
C ALA A 29 -12.09 2.08 7.67
N LEU A 30 -10.83 2.48 7.43
CA LEU A 30 -10.18 2.30 6.14
C LEU A 30 -9.38 1.00 6.10
N ALA A 31 -9.48 0.28 4.98
CA ALA A 31 -8.62 -0.84 4.63
C ALA A 31 -7.83 -0.49 3.37
N ILE A 32 -6.50 -0.42 3.49
CA ILE A 32 -5.60 -0.12 2.39
C ILE A 32 -5.03 -1.44 1.89
N GLY A 33 -5.35 -1.80 0.65
CA GLY A 33 -4.95 -3.06 0.03
C GLY A 33 -3.85 -2.88 -1.01
N HIS A 34 -2.93 -3.84 -1.03
CA HIS A 34 -1.94 -4.05 -2.08
C HIS A 34 -1.16 -2.80 -2.53
N PRO A 35 -0.50 -2.02 -1.62
CA PRO A 35 0.35 -0.94 -2.06
C PRO A 35 1.53 -1.50 -2.86
N TRP A 36 1.67 -1.04 -4.11
CA TRP A 36 2.75 -1.47 -5.00
C TRP A 36 3.23 -0.33 -5.90
N SER A 37 4.44 -0.46 -6.40
CA SER A 37 5.07 0.45 -7.35
C SER A 37 5.76 -0.36 -8.44
N ARG A 38 6.15 0.28 -9.52
CA ARG A 38 7.02 -0.33 -10.53
C ARG A 38 8.47 -0.01 -10.26
N GLU A 39 9.33 -0.92 -10.63
CA GLU A 39 10.75 -0.67 -10.80
C GLU A 39 10.97 0.53 -11.72
N THR A 40 11.98 1.35 -11.43
CA THR A 40 12.33 2.52 -12.24
C THR A 40 13.67 2.31 -12.92
N ALA A 41 13.79 2.80 -14.16
CA ALA A 41 15.04 2.75 -14.88
C ALA A 41 16.12 3.61 -14.20
N PRO A 42 17.42 3.28 -14.39
CA PRO A 42 18.51 4.13 -13.92
C PRO A 42 18.35 5.56 -14.44
N GLY A 43 18.49 6.55 -13.55
CA GLY A 43 18.34 7.97 -13.89
C GLY A 43 16.90 8.49 -13.95
N GLN A 44 15.90 7.62 -13.90
CA GLN A 44 14.50 8.03 -13.80
C GLN A 44 14.24 8.74 -12.46
N LYS A 45 13.61 9.93 -12.52
CA LYS A 45 13.38 10.80 -11.36
C LYS A 45 11.97 10.74 -10.80
N ALA A 46 11.09 9.94 -11.41
CA ALA A 46 9.72 9.78 -10.94
C ALA A 46 9.29 8.31 -10.98
N GLY A 47 8.42 7.91 -10.05
CA GLY A 47 7.85 6.57 -9.97
C GLY A 47 6.38 6.61 -9.60
N GLY A 48 5.58 5.68 -10.13
CA GLY A 48 4.16 5.55 -9.82
C GLY A 48 3.91 4.59 -8.68
N GLY A 49 2.97 4.94 -7.81
CA GLY A 49 2.47 4.09 -6.72
C GLY A 49 0.97 3.84 -6.85
N PHE A 50 0.55 2.62 -6.56
CA PHE A 50 -0.79 2.12 -6.75
C PHE A 50 -1.27 1.38 -5.51
N LEU A 51 -2.56 1.44 -5.22
CA LEU A 51 -3.18 0.76 -4.09
C LEU A 51 -4.71 0.84 -4.19
N THR A 52 -5.39 0.11 -3.33
CA THR A 52 -6.84 0.27 -3.11
C THR A 52 -7.10 0.79 -1.71
N ILE A 53 -8.14 1.61 -1.54
CA ILE A 53 -8.60 2.08 -0.24
C ILE A 53 -10.09 1.80 -0.15
N THR A 54 -10.49 0.91 0.75
CA THR A 54 -11.88 0.59 1.02
C THR A 54 -12.33 1.26 2.31
N ASN A 55 -13.39 2.04 2.24
CA ASN A 55 -14.00 2.66 3.41
C ASN A 55 -15.14 1.76 3.93
N LYS A 56 -14.89 1.04 5.01
CA LYS A 56 -15.87 0.16 5.67
C LYS A 56 -16.78 0.91 6.65
N GLY A 57 -16.57 2.21 6.81
CA GLY A 57 -17.34 3.07 7.69
C GLY A 57 -18.63 3.58 7.05
N LYS A 58 -19.38 4.36 7.83
CA LYS A 58 -20.65 4.97 7.42
C LYS A 58 -20.52 6.44 7.00
N THR A 59 -19.31 6.97 7.00
CA THR A 59 -18.99 8.35 6.67
C THR A 59 -17.91 8.40 5.60
N GLU A 60 -18.07 9.27 4.61
CA GLU A 60 -17.06 9.54 3.59
C GLU A 60 -15.73 9.97 4.25
N ASP A 61 -14.63 9.53 3.70
CA ASP A 61 -13.29 10.06 3.96
C ASP A 61 -12.68 10.59 2.65
N ARG A 62 -11.50 11.17 2.73
CA ARG A 62 -10.83 11.74 1.56
C ARG A 62 -9.33 11.56 1.69
N LEU A 63 -8.69 11.01 0.66
CA LEU A 63 -7.24 10.98 0.54
C LEU A 63 -6.76 12.37 0.11
N LEU A 64 -6.13 13.11 0.99
CA LEU A 64 -5.71 14.51 0.76
C LEU A 64 -4.34 14.60 0.11
N SER A 65 -3.38 13.83 0.59
CA SER A 65 -1.99 13.89 0.16
C SER A 65 -1.23 12.63 0.56
N ALA A 66 0.01 12.53 0.11
CA ALA A 66 0.97 11.54 0.55
C ALA A 66 2.36 12.16 0.68
N THR A 67 3.21 11.55 1.50
CA THR A 67 4.63 11.91 1.65
C THR A 67 5.48 10.65 1.68
N SER A 68 6.76 10.77 1.31
CA SER A 68 7.70 9.65 1.39
C SER A 68 9.12 10.17 1.58
N PRO A 69 9.95 9.53 2.42
CA PRO A 69 11.37 9.86 2.51
C PRO A 69 12.17 9.45 1.26
N ALA A 70 11.61 8.62 0.38
CA ALA A 70 12.25 8.14 -0.84
C ALA A 70 12.21 9.13 -2.01
N ALA A 71 11.41 10.19 -1.90
CA ALA A 71 11.20 11.20 -2.94
C ALA A 71 11.26 12.62 -2.36
N ALA A 72 11.56 13.60 -3.21
CA ALA A 72 11.57 15.00 -2.80
C ALA A 72 10.14 15.52 -2.61
N ASP A 73 9.20 15.05 -3.42
CA ASP A 73 7.78 15.39 -3.36
C ASP A 73 6.93 14.19 -3.74
N VAL A 74 5.69 14.13 -3.25
CA VAL A 74 4.72 13.09 -3.58
C VAL A 74 3.39 13.75 -3.92
N GLN A 75 2.86 13.45 -5.08
CA GLN A 75 1.65 14.05 -5.61
C GLN A 75 0.60 12.97 -5.92
N ILE A 76 -0.67 13.35 -5.95
CA ILE A 76 -1.74 12.54 -6.49
C ILE A 76 -1.98 13.00 -7.92
N HIS A 77 -1.92 12.08 -8.88
CA HIS A 77 -2.13 12.35 -10.28
C HIS A 77 -3.31 11.56 -10.84
N MET A 78 -3.90 12.06 -11.89
CA MET A 78 -4.87 11.36 -12.72
C MET A 78 -4.32 11.27 -14.13
N MET A 79 -4.35 10.07 -14.70
CA MET A 79 -4.08 9.86 -16.12
C MET A 79 -5.40 9.68 -16.85
N LYS A 80 -5.57 10.41 -17.94
CA LYS A 80 -6.75 10.34 -18.81
C LYS A 80 -6.35 10.39 -20.26
N VAL A 81 -7.04 9.65 -21.10
CA VAL A 81 -6.90 9.77 -22.55
C VAL A 81 -7.93 10.81 -23.03
N GLU A 82 -7.47 11.89 -23.61
CA GLU A 82 -8.27 12.95 -24.22
C GLU A 82 -7.84 13.10 -25.68
N ASP A 83 -8.75 12.91 -26.62
CA ASP A 83 -8.51 12.98 -28.07
C ASP A 83 -7.35 12.07 -28.56
N GLY A 84 -7.26 10.86 -27.98
CA GLY A 84 -6.20 9.90 -28.28
C GLY A 84 -4.83 10.22 -27.67
N VAL A 85 -4.72 11.30 -26.88
CA VAL A 85 -3.50 11.71 -26.21
C VAL A 85 -3.60 11.41 -24.71
N MET A 86 -2.61 10.72 -24.16
CA MET A 86 -2.48 10.53 -22.71
C MET A 86 -2.09 11.84 -22.05
N ARG A 87 -2.95 12.31 -21.14
CA ARG A 87 -2.71 13.50 -20.32
C ARG A 87 -2.64 13.10 -18.86
N MET A 88 -1.62 13.60 -18.18
CA MET A 88 -1.43 13.45 -16.74
C MET A 88 -1.64 14.81 -16.06
N ARG A 89 -2.46 14.85 -15.02
CA ARG A 89 -2.73 16.07 -14.25
C ARG A 89 -2.64 15.79 -12.76
N GLN A 90 -2.07 16.72 -12.04
CA GLN A 90 -2.13 16.69 -10.58
C GLN A 90 -3.57 16.91 -10.10
N VAL A 91 -3.99 16.10 -9.14
CA VAL A 91 -5.28 16.25 -8.45
C VAL A 91 -5.05 17.09 -7.19
N THR A 92 -5.67 18.25 -7.14
CA THR A 92 -5.70 19.12 -5.95
C THR A 92 -7.03 18.93 -5.22
N GLY A 93 -7.04 19.06 -3.89
CA GLY A 93 -8.24 18.87 -3.07
C GLY A 93 -8.57 17.41 -2.71
N GLY A 94 -7.71 16.47 -3.10
CA GLY A 94 -7.80 15.07 -2.71
C GLY A 94 -8.85 14.25 -3.46
N LEU A 95 -8.96 12.98 -3.12
CA LEU A 95 -9.84 11.99 -3.71
C LEU A 95 -10.84 11.49 -2.67
N ALA A 96 -12.15 11.58 -2.98
CA ALA A 96 -13.21 11.11 -2.10
C ALA A 96 -13.23 9.57 -2.02
N ILE A 97 -13.50 9.06 -0.83
CA ILE A 97 -13.69 7.64 -0.54
C ILE A 97 -15.07 7.50 0.11
N PRO A 98 -16.13 7.25 -0.67
CA PRO A 98 -17.49 7.19 -0.15
C PRO A 98 -17.62 6.14 0.95
N ALA A 99 -18.59 6.34 1.85
CA ALA A 99 -18.94 5.34 2.85
C ALA A 99 -19.31 4.01 2.17
N GLY A 100 -18.70 2.91 2.59
CA GLY A 100 -18.88 1.59 1.97
C GLY A 100 -18.25 1.44 0.59
N GLY A 101 -17.57 2.47 0.07
CA GLY A 101 -16.94 2.48 -1.26
C GLY A 101 -15.45 2.15 -1.25
N THR A 102 -14.93 1.96 -2.45
CA THR A 102 -13.51 1.71 -2.70
C THR A 102 -12.96 2.73 -3.69
N LEU A 103 -11.83 3.34 -3.33
CA LEU A 103 -11.00 4.15 -4.22
C LEU A 103 -9.87 3.28 -4.74
N GLU A 104 -9.75 3.17 -6.05
CA GLU A 104 -8.69 2.40 -6.70
C GLU A 104 -7.69 3.36 -7.38
N LEU A 105 -6.42 3.25 -6.97
CA LEU A 105 -5.30 3.89 -7.66
C LEU A 105 -4.57 2.82 -8.45
N LYS A 106 -4.59 2.95 -9.79
CA LYS A 106 -4.07 1.95 -10.72
C LYS A 106 -3.40 2.57 -11.94
N PRO A 107 -2.55 1.82 -12.66
CA PRO A 107 -2.00 2.27 -13.93
C PRO A 107 -3.11 2.71 -14.89
N GLY A 108 -2.93 3.87 -15.53
CA GLY A 108 -3.92 4.43 -16.45
C GLY A 108 -5.07 5.20 -15.79
N GLY A 109 -5.10 5.31 -14.47
CA GLY A 109 -6.09 6.06 -13.70
C GLY A 109 -5.46 6.99 -12.69
N TYR A 110 -6.08 7.10 -11.51
CA TYR A 110 -5.46 7.77 -10.37
C TYR A 110 -4.23 7.00 -9.90
N HIS A 111 -3.21 7.71 -9.48
CA HIS A 111 -2.00 7.13 -8.92
C HIS A 111 -1.25 8.12 -8.02
N ILE A 112 -0.41 7.59 -7.16
CA ILE A 112 0.56 8.36 -6.41
C ILE A 112 1.80 8.51 -7.28
N MET A 113 2.32 9.73 -7.40
CA MET A 113 3.54 10.03 -8.15
C MET A 113 4.63 10.46 -7.18
N PHE A 114 5.67 9.64 -7.06
CA PHE A 114 6.89 9.97 -6.34
C PHE A 114 7.78 10.79 -7.27
N MET A 115 8.04 12.04 -6.90
CA MET A 115 8.81 13.01 -7.70
C MET A 115 10.17 13.26 -7.07
N GLY A 116 11.20 13.38 -7.89
CA GLY A 116 12.56 13.61 -7.40
C GLY A 116 13.08 12.44 -6.57
N LEU A 117 13.04 11.24 -7.15
CA LEU A 117 13.52 10.02 -6.49
C LEU A 117 14.97 10.18 -6.04
N LYS A 118 15.24 9.87 -4.77
CA LYS A 118 16.59 9.90 -4.19
C LYS A 118 17.43 8.72 -4.67
N LYS A 119 16.79 7.58 -4.93
CA LYS A 119 17.36 6.35 -5.49
C LYS A 119 16.36 5.70 -6.43
N PRO A 120 16.82 4.96 -7.47
CA PRO A 120 15.92 4.14 -8.27
C PRO A 120 15.16 3.14 -7.40
N PHE A 121 13.91 2.88 -7.74
CA PHE A 121 13.14 1.79 -7.14
C PHE A 121 13.56 0.48 -7.81
N LYS A 122 13.97 -0.48 -7.02
CA LYS A 122 14.38 -1.82 -7.48
C LYS A 122 13.36 -2.86 -7.08
N GLN A 123 13.15 -3.84 -7.95
CA GLN A 123 12.27 -4.97 -7.65
C GLN A 123 12.59 -5.57 -6.27
N GLY A 124 11.56 -5.77 -5.47
CA GLY A 124 11.66 -6.29 -4.11
C GLY A 124 11.80 -5.23 -3.02
N ASP A 125 12.15 -3.98 -3.36
CA ASP A 125 12.17 -2.89 -2.39
C ASP A 125 10.79 -2.65 -1.78
N MET A 126 10.80 -2.12 -0.55
CA MET A 126 9.60 -1.67 0.17
C MET A 126 9.73 -0.17 0.40
N ILE A 127 8.99 0.62 -0.37
CA ILE A 127 9.05 2.07 -0.33
C ILE A 127 8.10 2.61 0.75
N PRO A 128 8.62 3.21 1.84
CA PRO A 128 7.78 3.75 2.90
C PRO A 128 7.09 5.03 2.42
N ALA A 129 5.83 5.19 2.77
CA ALA A 129 5.07 6.42 2.55
C ALA A 129 4.05 6.63 3.66
N THR A 130 3.60 7.87 3.80
CA THR A 130 2.51 8.25 4.70
C THR A 130 1.38 8.84 3.86
N LEU A 131 0.22 8.21 3.91
CA LEU A 131 -1.01 8.74 3.34
C LEU A 131 -1.69 9.65 4.36
N VAL A 132 -2.25 10.75 3.91
CA VAL A 132 -2.96 11.70 4.76
C VAL A 132 -4.42 11.75 4.36
N PHE A 133 -5.30 11.39 5.28
CA PHE A 133 -6.74 11.39 5.10
C PHE A 133 -7.39 12.52 5.90
N ALA A 134 -8.53 13.01 5.41
CA ALA A 134 -9.26 14.11 6.05
C ALA A 134 -9.79 13.72 7.43
N ARG A 135 -10.30 12.49 7.59
CA ARG A 135 -10.86 11.98 8.85
C ARG A 135 -9.93 11.03 9.57
N GLN A 136 -9.42 10.01 8.88
CA GLN A 136 -8.53 9.01 9.46
C GLN A 136 -7.17 9.59 9.87
N GLY A 137 -6.74 10.69 9.26
CA GLY A 137 -5.42 11.28 9.52
C GLY A 137 -4.30 10.54 8.79
N LYS A 138 -3.12 10.48 9.41
CA LYS A 138 -1.91 9.90 8.82
C LYS A 138 -1.90 8.38 8.95
N VAL A 139 -1.63 7.69 7.85
CA VAL A 139 -1.51 6.23 7.79
C VAL A 139 -0.21 5.86 7.09
N ALA A 140 0.66 5.14 7.78
CA ALA A 140 1.90 4.63 7.20
C ALA A 140 1.62 3.40 6.33
N VAL A 141 2.20 3.37 5.14
CA VAL A 141 2.12 2.25 4.19
C VAL A 141 3.49 1.93 3.61
N ARG A 142 3.63 0.77 2.99
CA ARG A 142 4.84 0.37 2.25
C ARG A 142 4.43 -0.14 0.87
N PHE A 143 4.96 0.49 -0.17
CA PHE A 143 4.75 0.07 -1.55
C PHE A 143 5.80 -0.98 -1.93
N LYS A 144 5.33 -2.18 -2.28
CA LYS A 144 6.21 -3.24 -2.78
C LYS A 144 6.58 -2.95 -4.23
N VAL A 145 7.88 -2.86 -4.52
CA VAL A 145 8.34 -2.64 -5.88
C VAL A 145 8.29 -3.95 -6.67
N GLN A 146 7.61 -3.90 -7.80
CA GLN A 146 7.39 -5.00 -8.73
C GLN A 146 8.13 -4.73 -10.06
N PRO A 147 8.30 -5.75 -10.92
CA PRO A 147 8.91 -5.56 -12.23
C PRO A 147 8.31 -4.41 -13.02
N ILE A 148 9.10 -3.76 -13.86
CA ILE A 148 8.67 -2.59 -14.64
C ILE A 148 7.45 -2.86 -15.52
N ALA A 149 7.28 -4.09 -16.00
CA ALA A 149 6.15 -4.50 -16.84
C ALA A 149 4.87 -4.82 -16.08
N SER A 150 4.87 -4.76 -14.74
CA SER A 150 3.70 -5.11 -13.92
C SER A 150 2.53 -4.15 -14.19
N THR A 151 1.34 -4.70 -14.34
CA THR A 151 0.10 -3.94 -14.59
C THR A 151 -0.90 -4.03 -13.45
N ALA A 152 -0.66 -4.97 -12.51
CA ALA A 152 -1.49 -5.21 -11.34
C ALA A 152 -0.60 -5.68 -10.17
N PRO A 153 -1.11 -5.62 -8.91
CA PRO A 153 -0.39 -6.17 -7.78
C PRO A 153 -0.16 -7.68 -8.00
N MET A 154 1.08 -8.12 -7.82
CA MET A 154 1.40 -9.54 -7.81
C MET A 154 1.07 -10.09 -6.42
N GLU A 155 0.08 -10.94 -6.34
CA GLU A 155 -0.16 -11.75 -5.15
C GLU A 155 1.06 -12.64 -4.92
N GLY A 156 1.49 -12.72 -3.65
CA GLY A 156 2.62 -13.57 -3.30
C GLY A 156 2.32 -15.00 -3.74
N GLY A 157 3.02 -15.48 -4.78
CA GLY A 157 2.88 -16.83 -5.25
C GLY A 157 3.16 -17.80 -4.12
N HIS A 158 2.16 -18.51 -3.67
CA HIS A 158 2.37 -19.77 -2.99
C HIS A 158 2.92 -20.73 -4.06
N GLY A 159 4.26 -20.80 -4.14
CA GLY A 159 4.93 -21.88 -4.81
C GLY A 159 4.55 -23.18 -4.10
N GLY A 160 3.52 -23.85 -4.57
CA GLY A 160 3.28 -25.23 -4.22
C GLY A 160 4.31 -26.10 -4.93
N HIS A 161 5.05 -26.84 -4.16
CA HIS A 161 5.61 -28.14 -4.50
C HIS A 161 5.56 -29.03 -3.28
#